data_38f00acececc92aaf91c1babecfafa0c
#
_entry.id   38f00acececc92aaf91c1babecfafa0c
#
_cell.length_a   1.000
_cell.length_b   1.000
_cell.length_c   1.000
_cell.angle_alpha   90.00
_cell.angle_beta   90.00
_cell.angle_gamma   90.00
#
_symmetry.space_group_name_H-M   'P 1'
#
loop_
_entity.id
_entity.type
_entity.pdbx_description
1 polymer ?
#
loop_
_entity_poly.entity_id
_entity_poly.type
_entity_poly.pdbx_seq_one_letter_code
_entity_poly.pdbx_strand_id
1 'polypeptide(L)'
;MSRRDDNRPHQHSFPSLNGSTANIGLYALLLIVLAVAWLAFQSAVSVNTGHIGVKTRFGKVTSDSLPAGLYFRIPFVEDINQVEVREQKMEMHTGASSADLQTIQSSIAANFRPDPTKAHLLFEEVGREYEQRILYPAVEETVKAVTAKYTAEELITRRTQVRDEMETMLKLRVSGNHILITKFNIVNFEFSKSFNNAIEEKQTAEQEALRATNILRRMKVEADQKIETARGAAESVKLAAQAQAEAITLMAKAEAAAQKLLAEVVNRDVIRLRAIEKWDGKLPKLTGETVPFITVDPEAK
;
A
#
# COMPACT_ATOMS: atom_id res chain seq x y z
N MET A 1 -23.88 -86.40 -104.43
CA MET A 1 -24.66 -85.67 -103.46
C MET A 1 -24.06 -86.06 -102.13
N SER A 2 -23.17 -85.27 -101.61
CA SER A 2 -22.62 -85.45 -100.29
C SER A 2 -22.14 -84.10 -99.77
N ARG A 3 -22.83 -83.53 -98.80
CA ARG A 3 -22.48 -82.34 -98.07
C ARG A 3 -21.41 -82.72 -97.03
N ARG A 4 -20.26 -82.10 -97.10
CA ARG A 4 -19.28 -82.12 -96.02
C ARG A 4 -19.64 -80.98 -95.05
N ASP A 5 -19.91 -81.33 -93.83
CA ASP A 5 -20.04 -80.39 -92.73
C ASP A 5 -18.60 -80.05 -92.20
N ASP A 6 -18.18 -78.79 -92.38
CA ASP A 6 -16.89 -78.26 -91.93
C ASP A 6 -17.11 -77.68 -90.54
N ASN A 7 -16.98 -78.51 -89.49
CA ASN A 7 -17.02 -78.10 -88.11
C ASN A 7 -15.65 -77.74 -87.58
N ARG A 8 -15.22 -76.42 -87.68
CA ARG A 8 -14.02 -75.95 -87.09
C ARG A 8 -14.40 -75.31 -85.76
N PRO A 9 -13.72 -75.62 -84.60
CA PRO A 9 -13.93 -74.98 -83.34
C PRO A 9 -13.27 -73.57 -83.35
N HIS A 10 -14.10 -72.58 -83.07
CA HIS A 10 -13.59 -71.18 -82.82
C HIS A 10 -12.64 -71.18 -81.61
N GLN A 11 -11.32 -71.02 -81.85
CA GLN A 11 -10.39 -70.71 -80.78
C GLN A 11 -10.59 -69.25 -80.39
N HIS A 12 -11.26 -69.04 -79.22
CA HIS A 12 -11.25 -67.75 -78.55
C HIS A 12 -9.81 -67.53 -78.03
N SER A 13 -9.03 -66.71 -78.70
CA SER A 13 -7.77 -66.16 -78.20
C SER A 13 -8.08 -65.17 -77.08
N PHE A 14 -7.83 -65.55 -75.82
CA PHE A 14 -7.81 -64.61 -74.70
C PHE A 14 -6.63 -63.67 -74.90
N PRO A 15 -6.81 -62.36 -74.82
CA PRO A 15 -5.71 -61.43 -74.88
C PRO A 15 -4.77 -61.66 -73.68
N SER A 16 -3.49 -61.95 -73.98
CA SER A 16 -2.43 -62.13 -73.00
C SER A 16 -2.20 -60.79 -72.28
N LEU A 17 -2.63 -60.65 -71.00
CA LEU A 17 -2.34 -59.51 -70.10
C LEU A 17 -0.85 -59.51 -69.65
N ASN A 18 0.08 -59.57 -70.55
CA ASN A 18 1.50 -59.73 -70.22
C ASN A 18 2.32 -58.41 -70.32
N GLY A 19 1.65 -57.23 -70.33
CA GLY A 19 2.34 -55.94 -70.51
C GLY A 19 2.30 -54.98 -69.36
N SER A 20 1.57 -55.28 -68.24
CA SER A 20 1.21 -54.24 -67.19
C SER A 20 1.69 -54.52 -65.74
N THR A 21 2.17 -55.75 -65.48
CA THR A 21 2.49 -56.08 -64.03
C THR A 21 3.75 -55.41 -63.52
N ALA A 22 4.74 -55.10 -64.39
CA ALA A 22 5.97 -54.38 -64.03
C ALA A 22 5.67 -52.91 -63.61
N ASN A 23 4.73 -52.25 -64.32
CA ASN A 23 4.36 -50.90 -64.05
C ASN A 23 3.50 -50.79 -62.78
N ILE A 24 2.60 -51.80 -62.51
CA ILE A 24 1.79 -51.85 -61.28
C ILE A 24 2.70 -52.00 -60.06
N GLY A 25 3.75 -52.83 -60.13
CA GLY A 25 4.76 -52.95 -59.06
C GLY A 25 5.50 -51.63 -58.77
N LEU A 26 5.91 -50.93 -59.88
CA LEU A 26 6.55 -49.62 -59.74
C LEU A 26 5.65 -48.55 -59.10
N TYR A 27 4.40 -48.46 -59.54
CA TYR A 27 3.43 -47.55 -58.93
C TYR A 27 3.12 -47.90 -57.47
N ALA A 28 3.02 -49.19 -57.14
CA ALA A 28 2.80 -49.63 -55.73
C ALA A 28 4.02 -49.26 -54.85
N LEU A 29 5.22 -49.45 -55.36
CA LEU A 29 6.46 -49.07 -54.66
C LEU A 29 6.54 -47.54 -54.47
N LEU A 30 6.19 -46.75 -55.48
CA LEU A 30 6.14 -45.29 -55.41
C LEU A 30 5.09 -44.80 -54.37
N LEU A 31 3.92 -45.41 -54.32
CA LEU A 31 2.88 -45.13 -53.32
C LEU A 31 3.34 -45.46 -51.88
N ILE A 32 4.07 -46.59 -51.71
CA ILE A 32 4.64 -46.96 -50.40
C ILE A 32 5.70 -45.95 -49.98
N VAL A 33 6.60 -45.53 -50.88
CA VAL A 33 7.61 -44.52 -50.58
C VAL A 33 6.98 -43.18 -50.21
N LEU A 34 5.95 -42.74 -50.96
CA LEU A 34 5.21 -41.53 -50.65
C LEU A 34 4.49 -41.64 -49.29
N ALA A 35 3.87 -42.79 -48.99
CA ALA A 35 3.21 -43.04 -47.71
C ALA A 35 4.21 -43.00 -46.53
N VAL A 36 5.40 -43.61 -46.70
CA VAL A 36 6.49 -43.60 -45.71
C VAL A 36 7.03 -42.18 -45.55
N ALA A 37 7.26 -41.44 -46.64
CA ALA A 37 7.70 -40.04 -46.58
C ALA A 37 6.64 -39.15 -45.88
N TRP A 38 5.36 -39.33 -46.15
CA TRP A 38 4.28 -38.64 -45.50
C TRP A 38 4.19 -38.95 -43.99
N LEU A 39 4.34 -40.22 -43.60
CA LEU A 39 4.41 -40.65 -42.20
C LEU A 39 5.66 -40.07 -41.50
N ALA A 40 6.82 -40.04 -42.16
CA ALA A 40 8.04 -39.46 -41.62
C ALA A 40 7.88 -37.95 -41.40
N PHE A 41 7.22 -37.25 -42.31
CA PHE A 41 6.93 -35.83 -42.16
C PHE A 41 5.98 -35.53 -40.96
N GLN A 42 4.98 -36.36 -40.75
CA GLN A 42 4.08 -36.26 -39.60
C GLN A 42 4.73 -36.66 -38.26
N SER A 43 5.86 -37.35 -38.29
CA SER A 43 6.59 -37.80 -37.12
C SER A 43 7.30 -36.64 -36.39
N ALA A 44 7.67 -35.56 -37.07
CA ALA A 44 8.38 -34.43 -36.50
C ALA A 44 7.43 -33.47 -35.78
N VAL A 45 7.67 -33.22 -34.48
CA VAL A 45 6.93 -32.28 -33.66
C VAL A 45 7.89 -31.32 -33.00
N SER A 46 7.65 -30.02 -33.13
CA SER A 46 8.40 -28.97 -32.46
C SER A 46 7.73 -28.59 -31.17
N VAL A 47 8.46 -28.60 -30.04
CA VAL A 47 8.06 -28.04 -28.78
C VAL A 47 8.50 -26.58 -28.71
N ASN A 48 7.56 -25.68 -28.57
CA ASN A 48 7.80 -24.23 -28.57
C ASN A 48 8.56 -23.78 -27.32
N THR A 49 9.31 -22.68 -27.45
CA THR A 49 9.95 -22.04 -26.29
C THR A 49 8.90 -21.61 -25.26
N GLY A 50 9.13 -21.92 -23.98
CA GLY A 50 8.19 -21.65 -22.89
C GLY A 50 7.13 -22.75 -22.70
N HIS A 51 7.24 -23.85 -23.46
CA HIS A 51 6.43 -25.05 -23.27
C HIS A 51 7.33 -26.24 -22.96
N ILE A 52 6.76 -27.22 -22.30
CA ILE A 52 7.34 -28.53 -22.06
C ILE A 52 6.49 -29.55 -22.82
N GLY A 53 7.14 -30.41 -23.59
CA GLY A 53 6.49 -31.51 -24.25
C GLY A 53 6.32 -32.70 -23.28
N VAL A 54 5.10 -33.20 -23.17
CA VAL A 54 4.80 -34.46 -22.47
C VAL A 54 4.48 -35.50 -23.50
N LYS A 55 5.35 -36.51 -23.61
CA LYS A 55 5.20 -37.61 -24.58
C LYS A 55 4.25 -38.67 -23.99
N THR A 56 3.19 -38.96 -24.72
CA THR A 56 2.25 -40.01 -24.36
C THR A 56 2.24 -41.11 -25.40
N ARG A 57 2.09 -42.38 -24.98
CA ARG A 57 1.93 -43.54 -25.83
C ARG A 57 0.59 -44.21 -25.50
N PHE A 58 -0.34 -44.26 -26.44
CA PHE A 58 -1.69 -44.73 -26.21
C PHE A 58 -2.36 -44.08 -24.98
N GLY A 59 -2.13 -42.77 -24.78
CA GLY A 59 -2.66 -42.02 -23.65
C GLY A 59 -1.87 -42.12 -22.35
N LYS A 60 -0.92 -43.04 -22.20
CA LYS A 60 -0.05 -43.14 -21.02
C LYS A 60 1.18 -42.26 -21.17
N VAL A 61 1.51 -41.46 -20.14
CA VAL A 61 2.76 -40.68 -20.08
C VAL A 61 3.95 -41.67 -20.06
N THR A 62 4.93 -41.46 -20.94
CA THR A 62 6.02 -42.42 -21.16
C THR A 62 7.39 -41.82 -20.93
N SER A 63 7.53 -40.50 -20.88
CA SER A 63 8.80 -39.82 -20.74
C SER A 63 8.70 -38.66 -19.77
N ASP A 64 9.85 -38.27 -19.22
CA ASP A 64 10.03 -37.05 -18.47
C ASP A 64 9.71 -35.81 -19.35
N SER A 65 9.65 -34.66 -18.70
CA SER A 65 9.40 -33.39 -19.36
C SER A 65 10.43 -33.09 -20.44
N LEU A 66 9.98 -32.93 -21.70
CA LEU A 66 10.81 -32.64 -22.87
C LEU A 66 10.95 -31.12 -23.03
N PRO A 67 12.15 -30.54 -22.95
CA PRO A 67 12.36 -29.09 -23.14
C PRO A 67 12.03 -28.66 -24.58
N ALA A 68 12.07 -27.34 -24.84
CA ALA A 68 11.85 -26.79 -26.16
C ALA A 68 12.86 -27.36 -27.16
N GLY A 69 12.39 -27.81 -28.34
CA GLY A 69 13.21 -28.44 -29.35
C GLY A 69 12.39 -29.22 -30.34
N LEU A 70 13.11 -29.93 -31.24
CA LEU A 70 12.53 -30.82 -32.25
C LEU A 70 12.59 -32.27 -31.74
N TYR A 71 11.45 -32.94 -31.76
CA TYR A 71 11.30 -34.33 -31.34
C TYR A 71 10.57 -35.15 -32.39
N PHE A 72 10.79 -36.45 -32.35
CA PHE A 72 10.12 -37.39 -33.22
C PHE A 72 9.14 -38.24 -32.42
N ARG A 73 7.92 -38.37 -32.97
CA ARG A 73 6.88 -39.26 -32.45
C ARG A 73 6.51 -40.30 -33.48
N ILE A 74 6.04 -41.45 -33.02
CA ILE A 74 5.44 -42.46 -33.88
C ILE A 74 3.99 -42.07 -34.13
N PRO A 75 3.61 -41.71 -35.39
CA PRO A 75 2.24 -41.36 -35.69
C PRO A 75 1.24 -42.44 -35.25
N PHE A 76 0.06 -42.07 -34.80
CA PHE A 76 -1.01 -42.93 -34.27
C PHE A 76 -0.71 -43.66 -32.96
N VAL A 77 0.53 -43.78 -32.51
CA VAL A 77 0.94 -44.50 -31.29
C VAL A 77 1.35 -43.50 -30.20
N GLU A 78 2.12 -42.49 -30.57
CA GLU A 78 2.68 -41.50 -29.68
C GLU A 78 2.13 -40.10 -29.98
N ASP A 79 1.93 -39.34 -28.93
CA ASP A 79 1.61 -37.92 -29.04
C ASP A 79 2.48 -37.08 -28.08
N ILE A 80 2.74 -35.82 -28.45
CA ILE A 80 3.49 -34.87 -27.62
C ILE A 80 2.56 -33.72 -27.29
N ASN A 81 2.14 -33.68 -26.02
CA ASN A 81 1.29 -32.66 -25.48
C ASN A 81 2.13 -31.52 -24.91
N GLN A 82 1.87 -30.29 -25.36
CA GLN A 82 2.61 -29.12 -24.88
C GLN A 82 1.90 -28.54 -23.67
N VAL A 83 2.65 -28.35 -22.58
CA VAL A 83 2.20 -27.69 -21.36
C VAL A 83 2.98 -26.37 -21.26
N GLU A 84 2.28 -25.25 -21.14
CA GLU A 84 2.91 -23.94 -20.96
C GLU A 84 3.48 -23.83 -19.55
N VAL A 85 4.78 -23.49 -19.43
CA VAL A 85 5.49 -23.33 -18.16
C VAL A 85 5.95 -21.90 -17.89
N ARG A 86 5.50 -20.96 -18.72
CA ARG A 86 5.66 -19.53 -18.46
C ARG A 86 4.78 -19.11 -17.30
N GLU A 87 5.10 -17.97 -16.71
CA GLU A 87 4.26 -17.36 -15.71
C GLU A 87 2.94 -16.90 -16.34
N GLN A 88 1.84 -17.41 -15.80
CA GLN A 88 0.48 -17.12 -16.23
C GLN A 88 -0.22 -16.36 -15.10
N LYS A 89 -1.22 -15.54 -15.44
CA LYS A 89 -2.07 -14.80 -14.51
C LYS A 89 -3.47 -15.38 -14.57
N MET A 90 -4.00 -15.70 -13.39
CA MET A 90 -5.42 -15.95 -13.23
C MET A 90 -6.06 -14.81 -12.45
N GLU A 91 -7.30 -14.51 -12.78
CA GLU A 91 -8.17 -13.63 -12.00
C GLU A 91 -9.46 -14.36 -11.68
N MET A 92 -9.92 -14.21 -10.45
CA MET A 92 -11.20 -14.78 -10.05
C MET A 92 -11.94 -13.88 -9.05
N HIS A 93 -13.25 -13.99 -9.06
CA HIS A 93 -14.13 -13.38 -8.08
C HIS A 93 -14.74 -14.48 -7.23
N THR A 94 -14.66 -14.37 -5.93
CA THR A 94 -15.20 -15.35 -5.02
C THR A 94 -15.89 -14.69 -3.84
N GLY A 95 -17.05 -15.24 -3.47
CA GLY A 95 -17.74 -14.86 -2.26
C GLY A 95 -17.14 -15.53 -1.03
N ALA A 96 -16.98 -14.78 0.04
CA ALA A 96 -16.46 -15.25 1.31
C ALA A 96 -17.22 -14.58 2.47
N SER A 97 -16.97 -15.03 3.69
CA SER A 97 -17.43 -14.38 4.91
C SER A 97 -16.28 -14.07 5.83
N SER A 98 -16.35 -12.92 6.52
CA SER A 98 -15.41 -12.55 7.57
C SER A 98 -15.74 -13.23 8.91
N ALA A 99 -14.86 -13.07 9.91
CA ALA A 99 -15.06 -13.58 11.26
C ALA A 99 -16.31 -13.01 11.95
N ASP A 100 -16.68 -11.78 11.62
CA ASP A 100 -17.88 -11.08 12.07
C ASP A 100 -19.09 -11.30 11.16
N LEU A 101 -19.08 -12.38 10.36
CA LEU A 101 -20.17 -12.85 9.50
C LEU A 101 -20.60 -11.84 8.41
N GLN A 102 -19.73 -10.90 8.03
CA GLN A 102 -20.00 -10.03 6.90
C GLN A 102 -19.73 -10.75 5.58
N THR A 103 -20.65 -10.59 4.64
CA THR A 103 -20.48 -11.11 3.27
C THR A 103 -19.52 -10.23 2.49
N ILE A 104 -18.52 -10.86 1.88
CA ILE A 104 -17.43 -10.19 1.15
C ILE A 104 -17.38 -10.78 -0.26
N GLN A 105 -17.31 -9.92 -1.28
CA GLN A 105 -16.91 -10.31 -2.62
C GLN A 105 -15.44 -9.98 -2.79
N SER A 106 -14.62 -11.01 -3.00
CA SER A 106 -13.17 -10.90 -3.13
C SER A 106 -12.77 -11.04 -4.58
N SER A 107 -12.02 -10.07 -5.11
CA SER A 107 -11.36 -10.14 -6.41
C SER A 107 -9.89 -10.44 -6.19
N ILE A 108 -9.44 -11.59 -6.70
CA ILE A 108 -8.10 -12.12 -6.48
C ILE A 108 -7.38 -12.26 -7.82
N ALA A 109 -6.11 -11.90 -7.86
CA ALA A 109 -5.21 -12.18 -8.96
C ALA A 109 -4.02 -13.00 -8.45
N ALA A 110 -3.78 -14.16 -9.05
CA ALA A 110 -2.63 -14.99 -8.72
C ALA A 110 -1.77 -15.23 -9.98
N ASN A 111 -0.47 -15.11 -9.82
CA ASN A 111 0.49 -15.50 -10.83
C ASN A 111 1.04 -16.89 -10.48
N PHE A 112 1.02 -17.77 -11.44
CA PHE A 112 1.43 -19.16 -11.26
C PHE A 112 2.13 -19.68 -12.50
N ARG A 113 2.82 -20.79 -12.35
CA ARG A 113 3.38 -21.58 -13.44
C ARG A 113 3.47 -23.04 -13.05
N PRO A 114 3.32 -23.98 -13.97
CA PRO A 114 3.71 -25.37 -13.75
C PRO A 114 5.20 -25.49 -13.46
N ASP A 115 5.59 -26.45 -12.62
CA ASP A 115 7.00 -26.79 -12.43
C ASP A 115 7.55 -27.42 -13.72
N PRO A 116 8.54 -26.81 -14.42
CA PRO A 116 9.06 -27.34 -15.67
C PRO A 116 9.61 -28.75 -15.56
N THR A 117 10.14 -29.11 -14.39
CA THR A 117 10.75 -30.44 -14.17
C THR A 117 9.70 -31.53 -13.93
N LYS A 118 8.52 -31.14 -13.47
CA LYS A 118 7.43 -32.04 -13.09
C LYS A 118 6.15 -31.86 -13.91
N ALA A 119 6.23 -31.13 -15.02
CA ALA A 119 5.10 -30.87 -15.90
C ALA A 119 4.44 -32.16 -16.43
N HIS A 120 5.23 -33.24 -16.61
CA HIS A 120 4.72 -34.56 -16.99
C HIS A 120 3.84 -35.19 -15.92
N LEU A 121 4.20 -35.03 -14.62
CA LEU A 121 3.37 -35.51 -13.49
C LEU A 121 2.07 -34.73 -13.39
N LEU A 122 2.14 -33.37 -13.47
CA LEU A 122 0.95 -32.53 -13.50
C LEU A 122 0.00 -32.96 -14.62
N PHE A 123 0.53 -33.23 -15.83
CA PHE A 123 -0.26 -33.66 -16.95
C PHE A 123 -0.85 -35.08 -16.75
N GLU A 124 -0.11 -36.01 -16.14
CA GLU A 124 -0.54 -37.37 -15.86
C GLU A 124 -1.68 -37.41 -14.81
N GLU A 125 -1.52 -36.64 -13.72
CA GLU A 125 -2.45 -36.68 -12.59
C GLU A 125 -3.73 -35.84 -12.85
N VAL A 126 -3.58 -34.70 -13.50
CA VAL A 126 -4.68 -33.69 -13.60
C VAL A 126 -5.10 -33.44 -15.05
N GLY A 127 -4.15 -33.45 -15.97
CA GLY A 127 -4.39 -33.15 -17.39
C GLY A 127 -4.16 -31.67 -17.71
N ARG A 128 -4.73 -31.22 -18.86
CA ARG A 128 -4.57 -29.87 -19.37
C ARG A 128 -5.36 -28.81 -18.59
N GLU A 129 -6.43 -29.24 -17.93
CA GLU A 129 -7.37 -28.34 -17.24
C GLU A 129 -7.00 -28.15 -15.76
N TYR A 130 -5.71 -28.21 -15.42
CA TYR A 130 -5.22 -28.11 -14.03
C TYR A 130 -5.61 -26.80 -13.35
N GLU A 131 -5.78 -25.72 -14.10
CA GLU A 131 -6.24 -24.43 -13.56
C GLU A 131 -7.65 -24.58 -12.96
N GLN A 132 -8.58 -25.11 -13.76
CA GLN A 132 -9.98 -25.25 -13.34
C GLN A 132 -10.18 -26.34 -12.30
N ARG A 133 -9.39 -27.40 -12.36
CA ARG A 133 -9.54 -28.57 -11.47
C ARG A 133 -8.86 -28.39 -10.13
N ILE A 134 -7.72 -27.73 -10.10
CA ILE A 134 -6.88 -27.58 -8.89
C ILE A 134 -6.78 -26.12 -8.44
N LEU A 135 -6.38 -25.22 -9.34
CA LEU A 135 -6.01 -23.87 -8.93
C LEU A 135 -7.20 -23.03 -8.48
N TYR A 136 -8.30 -23.02 -9.27
CA TYR A 136 -9.50 -22.27 -8.90
C TYR A 136 -10.09 -22.71 -7.56
N PRO A 137 -10.35 -24.00 -7.30
CA PRO A 137 -10.84 -24.45 -6.00
C PRO A 137 -9.87 -24.16 -4.85
N ALA A 138 -8.57 -24.32 -5.08
CA ALA A 138 -7.56 -24.04 -4.07
C ALA A 138 -7.52 -22.57 -3.66
N VAL A 139 -7.65 -21.64 -4.63
CA VAL A 139 -7.73 -20.20 -4.34
C VAL A 139 -9.02 -19.88 -3.61
N GLU A 140 -10.16 -20.38 -4.09
CA GLU A 140 -11.47 -20.15 -3.48
C GLU A 140 -11.49 -20.58 -2.01
N GLU A 141 -11.03 -21.79 -1.73
CA GLU A 141 -10.97 -22.32 -0.38
C GLU A 141 -9.96 -21.57 0.50
N THR A 142 -8.82 -21.16 -0.06
CA THR A 142 -7.83 -20.36 0.66
C THR A 142 -8.41 -19.00 1.06
N VAL A 143 -9.09 -18.33 0.15
CA VAL A 143 -9.76 -17.05 0.43
C VAL A 143 -10.78 -17.23 1.54
N LYS A 144 -11.69 -18.20 1.44
CA LYS A 144 -12.71 -18.48 2.47
C LYS A 144 -12.08 -18.82 3.84
N ALA A 145 -11.05 -19.65 3.84
CA ALA A 145 -10.39 -20.06 5.08
C ALA A 145 -9.65 -18.93 5.79
N VAL A 146 -9.03 -18.02 5.04
CA VAL A 146 -8.29 -16.89 5.64
C VAL A 146 -9.23 -15.76 6.02
N THR A 147 -10.20 -15.39 5.16
CA THR A 147 -11.15 -14.31 5.47
C THR A 147 -11.97 -14.62 6.73
N ALA A 148 -12.30 -15.88 6.98
CA ALA A 148 -13.01 -16.30 8.18
C ALA A 148 -12.24 -16.10 9.50
N LYS A 149 -10.93 -15.82 9.45
CA LYS A 149 -10.10 -15.54 10.63
C LYS A 149 -10.04 -14.06 11.00
N TYR A 150 -10.39 -13.19 10.08
CA TYR A 150 -10.29 -11.73 10.23
C TYR A 150 -11.67 -11.08 10.18
N THR A 151 -11.84 -10.01 10.96
CA THR A 151 -13.02 -9.16 10.84
C THR A 151 -12.98 -8.34 9.54
N ALA A 152 -14.12 -7.84 9.09
CA ALA A 152 -14.19 -7.01 7.90
C ALA A 152 -13.29 -5.75 8.00
N GLU A 153 -13.20 -5.15 9.19
CA GLU A 153 -12.29 -4.03 9.47
C GLU A 153 -10.81 -4.44 9.37
N GLU A 154 -10.45 -5.62 9.89
CA GLU A 154 -9.07 -6.14 9.81
C GLU A 154 -8.65 -6.53 8.40
N LEU A 155 -9.57 -7.01 7.55
CA LEU A 155 -9.30 -7.28 6.13
C LEU A 155 -8.88 -6.02 5.36
N ILE A 156 -9.35 -4.85 5.80
CA ILE A 156 -8.97 -3.55 5.24
C ILE A 156 -7.64 -3.06 5.85
N THR A 157 -7.55 -3.03 7.18
CA THR A 157 -6.44 -2.42 7.92
C THR A 157 -5.17 -3.28 7.91
N ARG A 158 -5.31 -4.62 7.91
CA ARG A 158 -4.21 -5.61 7.90
C ARG A 158 -4.06 -6.31 6.56
N ARG A 159 -4.43 -5.65 5.46
CA ARG A 159 -4.48 -6.22 4.12
C ARG A 159 -3.18 -6.94 3.70
N THR A 160 -2.03 -6.41 4.06
CA THR A 160 -0.73 -7.02 3.76
C THR A 160 -0.57 -8.37 4.47
N GLN A 161 -0.89 -8.45 5.75
CA GLN A 161 -0.83 -9.68 6.52
C GLN A 161 -1.77 -10.75 5.99
N VAL A 162 -3.00 -10.36 5.66
CA VAL A 162 -4.01 -11.24 5.06
C VAL A 162 -3.52 -11.80 3.72
N ARG A 163 -2.95 -10.95 2.86
CA ARG A 163 -2.36 -11.37 1.58
C ARG A 163 -1.25 -12.40 1.78
N ASP A 164 -0.32 -12.13 2.70
CA ASP A 164 0.85 -13.00 2.94
C ASP A 164 0.42 -14.36 3.51
N GLU A 165 -0.62 -14.38 4.35
CA GLU A 165 -1.19 -15.62 4.86
C GLU A 165 -1.91 -16.40 3.75
N MET A 166 -2.69 -15.72 2.89
CA MET A 166 -3.32 -16.34 1.73
C MET A 166 -2.29 -16.94 0.77
N GLU A 167 -1.22 -16.19 0.47
CA GLU A 167 -0.15 -16.66 -0.40
C GLU A 167 0.55 -17.90 0.17
N THR A 168 0.87 -17.88 1.45
CA THR A 168 1.52 -19.01 2.13
C THR A 168 0.63 -20.24 2.13
N MET A 169 -0.64 -20.07 2.47
CA MET A 169 -1.60 -21.17 2.50
C MET A 169 -1.85 -21.74 1.10
N LEU A 170 -1.97 -20.89 0.08
CA LEU A 170 -2.14 -21.32 -1.31
C LEU A 170 -0.92 -22.10 -1.80
N LYS A 171 0.30 -21.61 -1.55
CA LYS A 171 1.54 -22.30 -1.89
C LYS A 171 1.58 -23.71 -1.29
N LEU A 172 1.24 -23.84 -0.01
CA LEU A 172 1.19 -25.15 0.67
C LEU A 172 0.15 -26.07 0.01
N ARG A 173 -1.02 -25.55 -0.29
CA ARG A 173 -2.14 -26.33 -0.83
C ARG A 173 -1.87 -26.87 -2.23
N VAL A 174 -1.23 -26.07 -3.11
CA VAL A 174 -0.95 -26.48 -4.50
C VAL A 174 0.42 -27.11 -4.70
N SER A 175 1.29 -27.12 -3.68
CA SER A 175 2.66 -27.68 -3.79
C SER A 175 2.69 -29.16 -4.16
N GLY A 176 1.70 -29.94 -3.72
CA GLY A 176 1.54 -31.34 -4.07
C GLY A 176 1.16 -31.60 -5.52
N ASN A 177 0.59 -30.61 -6.21
CA ASN A 177 0.14 -30.72 -7.60
C ASN A 177 1.11 -30.14 -8.61
N HIS A 178 2.36 -29.90 -8.24
CA HIS A 178 3.43 -29.45 -9.15
C HIS A 178 3.16 -28.07 -9.79
N ILE A 179 2.41 -27.20 -9.10
CA ILE A 179 2.11 -25.82 -9.49
C ILE A 179 2.87 -24.89 -8.55
N LEU A 180 3.59 -23.92 -9.10
CA LEU A 180 4.35 -22.91 -8.38
C LEU A 180 3.58 -21.58 -8.42
N ILE A 181 3.23 -21.08 -7.24
CA ILE A 181 2.65 -19.73 -7.10
C ILE A 181 3.79 -18.73 -6.97
N THR A 182 3.88 -17.80 -7.93
CA THR A 182 4.90 -16.75 -7.95
C THR A 182 4.48 -15.53 -7.16
N LYS A 183 3.23 -15.08 -7.36
CA LYS A 183 2.65 -13.92 -6.66
C LYS A 183 1.17 -14.15 -6.37
N PHE A 184 0.71 -13.57 -5.27
CA PHE A 184 -0.69 -13.53 -4.91
C PHE A 184 -1.08 -12.09 -4.57
N ASN A 185 -2.14 -11.59 -5.19
CA ASN A 185 -2.60 -10.22 -4.98
C ASN A 185 -4.12 -10.22 -4.73
N ILE A 186 -4.49 -9.49 -3.70
CA ILE A 186 -5.88 -9.15 -3.46
C ILE A 186 -6.16 -7.89 -4.29
N VAL A 187 -6.99 -7.98 -5.32
CA VAL A 187 -7.35 -6.84 -6.16
C VAL A 187 -8.33 -5.95 -5.40
N ASN A 188 -9.41 -6.53 -4.90
CA ASN A 188 -10.43 -5.81 -4.15
C ASN A 188 -11.14 -6.70 -3.14
N PHE A 189 -11.65 -6.08 -2.06
CA PHE A 189 -12.69 -6.61 -1.20
C PHE A 189 -13.89 -5.69 -1.28
N GLU A 190 -15.03 -6.21 -1.67
CA GLU A 190 -16.30 -5.49 -1.71
C GLU A 190 -17.20 -5.99 -0.58
N PHE A 191 -17.62 -5.08 0.28
CA PHE A 191 -18.49 -5.35 1.41
C PHE A 191 -19.93 -4.94 1.06
N SER A 192 -20.88 -5.40 1.88
CA SER A 192 -22.29 -5.01 1.71
C SER A 192 -22.46 -3.49 1.87
N LYS A 193 -23.44 -2.91 1.17
CA LYS A 193 -23.75 -1.47 1.30
C LYS A 193 -24.10 -1.08 2.74
N SER A 194 -24.80 -1.95 3.46
CA SER A 194 -25.15 -1.73 4.87
C SER A 194 -23.92 -1.66 5.77
N PHE A 195 -22.91 -2.52 5.53
CA PHE A 195 -21.65 -2.49 6.24
C PHE A 195 -20.85 -1.22 5.94
N ASN A 196 -20.73 -0.85 4.67
CA ASN A 196 -20.03 0.37 4.27
C ASN A 196 -20.65 1.62 4.91
N ASN A 197 -21.99 1.74 4.92
CA ASN A 197 -22.68 2.84 5.57
C ASN A 197 -22.42 2.86 7.09
N ALA A 198 -22.49 1.70 7.76
CA ALA A 198 -22.23 1.60 9.20
C ALA A 198 -20.78 2.00 9.56
N ILE A 199 -19.79 1.63 8.73
CA ILE A 199 -18.40 2.06 8.92
C ILE A 199 -18.24 3.56 8.71
N GLU A 200 -18.90 4.14 7.70
CA GLU A 200 -18.88 5.59 7.44
C GLU A 200 -19.52 6.36 8.61
N GLU A 201 -20.67 5.91 9.13
CA GLU A 201 -21.29 6.48 10.31
C GLU A 201 -20.41 6.38 11.56
N LYS A 202 -19.78 5.21 11.80
CA LYS A 202 -18.83 5.00 12.90
C LYS A 202 -17.65 5.97 12.78
N GLN A 203 -17.03 6.07 11.60
CA GLN A 203 -15.90 6.97 11.37
C GLN A 203 -16.28 8.43 11.57
N THR A 204 -17.47 8.83 11.13
CA THR A 204 -17.99 10.18 11.31
C THR A 204 -18.17 10.48 12.80
N ALA A 205 -18.80 9.59 13.55
CA ALA A 205 -18.98 9.73 15.00
C ALA A 205 -17.64 9.78 15.76
N GLU A 206 -16.67 8.94 15.39
CA GLU A 206 -15.31 8.96 15.97
C GLU A 206 -14.60 10.29 15.68
N GLN A 207 -14.70 10.82 14.46
CA GLN A 207 -14.14 12.12 14.10
C GLN A 207 -14.80 13.27 14.86
N GLU A 208 -16.10 13.23 15.04
CA GLU A 208 -16.83 14.23 15.83
C GLU A 208 -16.43 14.19 17.31
N ALA A 209 -16.30 12.99 17.89
CA ALA A 209 -15.83 12.82 19.27
C ALA A 209 -14.40 13.36 19.45
N LEU A 210 -13.52 13.08 18.47
CA LEU A 210 -12.13 13.57 18.48
C LEU A 210 -12.10 15.10 18.35
N ARG A 211 -12.93 15.68 17.48
CA ARG A 211 -13.09 17.15 17.36
C ARG A 211 -13.56 17.78 18.66
N ALA A 212 -14.59 17.20 19.30
CA ALA A 212 -15.09 17.68 20.58
C ALA A 212 -14.00 17.65 21.67
N THR A 213 -13.25 16.56 21.76
CA THR A 213 -12.11 16.42 22.69
C THR A 213 -11.03 17.48 22.44
N ASN A 214 -10.70 17.72 21.17
CA ASN A 214 -9.71 18.75 20.81
C ASN A 214 -10.20 20.18 21.12
N ILE A 215 -11.49 20.45 20.94
CA ILE A 215 -12.11 21.72 21.30
C ILE A 215 -12.03 21.93 22.82
N LEU A 216 -12.42 20.92 23.63
CA LEU A 216 -12.32 20.98 25.09
C LEU A 216 -10.87 21.23 25.55
N ARG A 217 -9.89 20.52 24.93
CA ARG A 217 -8.48 20.73 25.26
C ARG A 217 -8.02 22.16 24.94
N ARG A 218 -8.45 22.69 23.77
CA ARG A 218 -8.14 24.07 23.38
C ARG A 218 -8.76 25.07 24.35
N MET A 219 -10.05 24.92 24.69
CA MET A 219 -10.72 25.81 25.66
C MET A 219 -10.03 25.80 27.02
N LYS A 220 -9.58 24.62 27.48
CA LYS A 220 -8.84 24.52 28.76
C LYS A 220 -7.52 25.27 28.68
N VAL A 221 -6.73 25.07 27.60
CA VAL A 221 -5.46 25.79 27.40
C VAL A 221 -5.69 27.28 27.31
N GLU A 222 -6.73 27.76 26.63
CA GLU A 222 -7.07 29.17 26.51
C GLU A 222 -7.50 29.75 27.88
N ALA A 223 -8.24 28.99 28.66
CA ALA A 223 -8.63 29.41 30.04
C ALA A 223 -7.40 29.50 30.94
N ASP A 224 -6.53 28.49 30.93
CA ASP A 224 -5.28 28.47 31.70
C ASP A 224 -4.37 29.65 31.29
N GLN A 225 -4.27 29.92 29.98
CA GLN A 225 -3.51 31.07 29.48
C GLN A 225 -4.08 32.40 29.93
N LYS A 226 -5.41 32.58 29.95
CA LYS A 226 -6.06 33.79 30.49
C LYS A 226 -5.79 33.97 31.98
N ILE A 227 -5.81 32.88 32.75
CA ILE A 227 -5.51 32.92 34.20
C ILE A 227 -4.04 33.36 34.39
N GLU A 228 -3.11 32.73 33.65
CA GLU A 228 -1.68 33.08 33.79
C GLU A 228 -1.37 34.50 33.30
N THR A 229 -2.02 34.96 32.22
CA THR A 229 -1.86 36.36 31.78
C THR A 229 -2.42 37.35 32.79
N ALA A 230 -3.56 37.04 33.40
CA ALA A 230 -4.14 37.89 34.47
C ALA A 230 -3.27 37.90 35.72
N ARG A 231 -2.70 36.74 36.11
CA ARG A 231 -1.74 36.65 37.22
C ARG A 231 -0.47 37.45 36.94
N GLY A 232 0.10 37.32 35.74
CA GLY A 232 1.27 38.08 35.32
C GLY A 232 1.02 39.59 35.32
N ALA A 233 -0.17 40.03 34.86
CA ALA A 233 -0.55 41.43 34.91
C ALA A 233 -0.69 41.96 36.36
N ALA A 234 -1.36 41.19 37.23
CA ALA A 234 -1.51 41.56 38.65
C ALA A 234 -0.16 41.63 39.38
N GLU A 235 0.73 40.67 39.16
CA GLU A 235 2.06 40.64 39.74
C GLU A 235 2.92 41.82 39.23
N SER A 236 2.82 42.15 37.93
CA SER A 236 3.51 43.29 37.31
C SER A 236 3.05 44.62 37.99
N VAL A 237 1.71 44.81 38.19
CA VAL A 237 1.18 46.00 38.87
C VAL A 237 1.67 46.07 40.32
N LYS A 238 1.68 44.97 41.05
CA LYS A 238 2.16 44.89 42.44
C LYS A 238 3.64 45.20 42.51
N LEU A 239 4.48 44.66 41.62
CA LEU A 239 5.91 44.93 41.57
C LEU A 239 6.21 46.40 41.24
N ALA A 240 5.45 46.96 40.28
CA ALA A 240 5.55 48.38 39.95
C ALA A 240 5.18 49.27 41.14
N ALA A 241 4.10 48.98 41.88
CA ALA A 241 3.70 49.70 43.07
C ALA A 241 4.73 49.59 44.21
N GLN A 242 5.31 48.40 44.42
CA GLN A 242 6.42 48.23 45.38
C GLN A 242 7.65 49.03 45.01
N ALA A 243 8.08 48.96 43.77
CA ALA A 243 9.25 49.75 43.27
C ALA A 243 9.02 51.25 43.40
N GLN A 244 7.79 51.71 43.15
CA GLN A 244 7.43 53.11 43.31
C GLN A 244 7.43 53.54 44.79
N ALA A 245 6.91 52.69 45.70
CA ALA A 245 6.96 52.94 47.13
C ALA A 245 8.41 52.96 47.66
N GLU A 246 9.26 52.06 47.22
CA GLU A 246 10.71 52.05 47.55
C GLU A 246 11.40 53.32 47.04
N ALA A 247 11.13 53.73 45.79
CA ALA A 247 11.67 54.97 45.23
C ALA A 247 11.26 56.21 46.05
N ILE A 248 9.99 56.31 46.45
CA ILE A 248 9.52 57.41 47.27
C ILE A 248 10.19 57.39 48.67
N THR A 249 10.33 56.19 49.27
CA THR A 249 10.99 56.10 50.59
C THR A 249 12.50 56.44 50.48
N LEU A 250 13.15 56.06 49.39
CA LEU A 250 14.56 56.39 49.13
C LEU A 250 14.72 57.89 48.91
N MET A 251 13.85 58.53 48.14
CA MET A 251 13.86 59.98 47.93
C MET A 251 13.62 60.72 49.23
N ALA A 252 12.61 60.32 50.04
CA ALA A 252 12.36 60.94 51.35
C ALA A 252 13.53 60.80 52.29
N LYS A 253 14.21 59.65 52.32
CA LYS A 253 15.45 59.47 53.12
C LYS A 253 16.59 60.35 52.63
N ALA A 254 16.77 60.49 51.31
CA ALA A 254 17.78 61.33 50.70
C ALA A 254 17.52 62.81 51.00
N GLU A 255 16.24 63.25 50.89
CA GLU A 255 15.87 64.64 51.26
C GLU A 255 16.07 64.93 52.75
N ALA A 256 15.65 63.96 53.61
CA ALA A 256 15.88 64.14 55.08
C ALA A 256 17.38 64.18 55.41
N ALA A 257 18.19 63.38 54.75
CA ALA A 257 19.66 63.42 54.91
C ALA A 257 20.24 64.75 54.40
N ALA A 258 19.77 65.25 53.26
CA ALA A 258 20.15 66.55 52.73
C ALA A 258 19.76 67.71 53.64
N GLN A 259 18.51 67.66 54.18
CA GLN A 259 18.08 68.67 55.15
C GLN A 259 18.87 68.64 56.45
N LYS A 260 19.27 67.47 56.96
CA LYS A 260 20.15 67.35 58.12
C LYS A 260 21.50 67.96 57.85
N LEU A 261 22.14 67.68 56.72
CA LEU A 261 23.41 68.25 56.32
C LEU A 261 23.29 69.77 56.16
N LEU A 262 22.19 70.25 55.56
CA LEU A 262 21.96 71.69 55.46
C LEU A 262 21.78 72.33 56.84
N ALA A 263 21.08 71.70 57.77
CA ALA A 263 20.85 72.19 59.14
C ALA A 263 22.17 72.24 59.94
N GLU A 264 23.15 71.34 59.71
CA GLU A 264 24.49 71.33 60.32
C GLU A 264 25.39 72.45 59.79
N VAL A 265 25.27 72.75 58.49
CA VAL A 265 26.17 73.71 57.81
C VAL A 265 25.63 75.12 57.74
N VAL A 266 24.27 75.30 57.89
CA VAL A 266 23.63 76.57 57.75
C VAL A 266 23.68 77.36 59.10
N ASN A 267 24.74 78.13 59.29
CA ASN A 267 24.81 79.17 60.29
C ASN A 267 23.97 80.39 59.86
N ARG A 268 23.50 81.23 60.79
CA ARG A 268 22.71 82.44 60.50
C ARG A 268 23.25 83.30 59.37
N ASP A 269 24.55 83.36 59.19
CA ASP A 269 25.18 84.15 58.17
C ASP A 269 25.00 83.60 56.75
N VAL A 270 24.95 82.28 56.61
CA VAL A 270 24.67 81.61 55.27
C VAL A 270 23.25 81.81 54.82
N ILE A 271 22.27 81.87 55.78
CA ILE A 271 20.83 82.17 55.43
C ILE A 271 20.74 83.67 54.98
N ARG A 272 21.44 84.59 55.62
CA ARG A 272 21.47 85.98 55.16
C ARG A 272 22.10 86.09 53.74
N LEU A 273 23.18 85.41 53.49
CA LEU A 273 23.89 85.46 52.18
C LEU A 273 22.99 84.97 51.09
N ARG A 274 22.30 83.81 51.26
CA ARG A 274 21.42 83.26 50.22
C ARG A 274 20.06 84.08 50.08
N ALA A 275 19.65 84.77 51.15
CA ALA A 275 18.53 85.68 51.04
C ALA A 275 18.85 86.90 50.19
N ILE A 276 20.12 87.36 50.32
CA ILE A 276 20.67 88.45 49.48
C ILE A 276 20.87 88.05 48.04
N GLU A 277 21.44 86.84 47.80
CA GLU A 277 21.62 86.30 46.44
C GLU A 277 20.32 86.09 45.66
N LYS A 278 19.24 85.70 46.33
CA LYS A 278 17.94 85.51 45.72
C LYS A 278 17.05 86.75 45.70
N TRP A 279 17.52 87.85 46.22
CA TRP A 279 16.76 89.09 46.29
C TRP A 279 16.71 89.79 44.94
N ASP A 280 15.50 90.04 44.43
CA ASP A 280 15.25 90.70 43.14
C ASP A 280 15.36 92.24 43.18
N GLY A 281 15.88 92.75 44.25
CA GLY A 281 16.11 94.16 44.36
C GLY A 281 14.84 95.00 44.73
N LYS A 282 13.71 94.40 44.98
CA LYS A 282 12.49 95.13 45.34
C LYS A 282 12.14 94.90 46.79
N LEU A 283 11.94 96.02 47.53
CA LEU A 283 11.47 95.93 48.86
C LEU A 283 10.05 95.39 48.95
N PRO A 284 9.73 94.40 49.81
CA PRO A 284 8.43 93.88 49.96
C PRO A 284 7.45 94.98 50.52
N LYS A 285 6.36 95.25 49.81
CA LYS A 285 5.30 96.15 50.35
C LYS A 285 4.50 95.36 51.43
N LEU A 286 4.85 95.57 52.68
CA LEU A 286 4.16 95.05 53.83
C LEU A 286 3.06 96.03 54.20
N THR A 287 1.83 95.66 54.03
CA THR A 287 0.66 96.35 54.56
C THR A 287 0.08 95.47 55.69
N GLY A 288 0.50 95.75 56.94
CA GLY A 288 -0.05 95.05 58.13
C GLY A 288 1.04 94.87 59.22
N GLU A 289 0.57 94.74 60.50
CA GLU A 289 1.36 94.58 61.73
C GLU A 289 2.16 93.27 61.83
N THR A 290 2.88 92.84 60.85
CA THR A 290 3.71 91.64 60.90
C THR A 290 5.17 91.98 60.81
N VAL A 291 5.99 91.54 61.80
CA VAL A 291 7.39 91.76 61.93
C VAL A 291 8.08 91.19 60.70
N PRO A 292 8.90 91.93 59.95
CA PRO A 292 9.60 91.44 58.75
C PRO A 292 10.61 90.35 59.11
N PHE A 293 10.57 89.27 58.35
CA PHE A 293 11.45 88.13 58.47
C PHE A 293 12.97 88.41 58.36
N ILE A 294 13.30 89.65 57.98
CA ILE A 294 14.67 90.14 57.88
C ILE A 294 14.72 91.51 58.54
N THR A 295 15.37 91.63 59.72
CA THR A 295 15.74 92.86 60.33
C THR A 295 17.17 93.23 59.76
N VAL A 296 17.17 94.25 58.92
CA VAL A 296 18.45 94.90 58.56
C VAL A 296 18.84 95.86 59.66
N ASP A 297 19.86 95.56 60.44
CA ASP A 297 20.37 96.45 61.49
C ASP A 297 21.17 97.57 60.80
N PRO A 298 20.75 98.83 60.93
CA PRO A 298 21.43 99.90 60.19
C PRO A 298 22.80 100.34 60.77
N GLU A 299 23.25 99.72 61.89
CA GLU A 299 24.49 100.18 62.64
C GLU A 299 25.67 99.12 62.55
N ALA A 300 25.62 98.14 61.62
CA ALA A 300 26.80 97.27 61.40
C ALA A 300 27.78 97.98 60.43
N LYS A 301 28.87 98.67 60.97
CA LYS A 301 30.01 99.11 60.22
C LYS A 301 30.82 97.98 59.75
#